data_1d634b86d8dece428ae80d34ec12d38d
#
_entry.id   1d634b86d8dece428ae80d34ec12d38d
#
_cell.length_a   1.000
_cell.length_b   1.000
_cell.length_c   1.000
_cell.angle_alpha   90.00
_cell.angle_beta   90.00
_cell.angle_gamma   90.00
#
_symmetry.space_group_name_H-M   'P 1'
#
loop_
_entity.id
_entity.type
_entity.pdbx_description
1 polymer ?
#
loop_
_entity_poly.entity_id
_entity_poly.type
_entity_poly.pdbx_seq_one_letter_code
_entity_poly.pdbx_strand_id
1 'polypeptide(L)'
;MGEQAMTIRIDEKRIFEVIEQRKPMSVALNGPEGLIPKLQDAADHVTEKFGIEAYVIGDACWGSCDLNTHAADMLGADILFNIGHTIAMETFGDKVVMVGAFDDISFDAVATKCAKELQGKYRTVSLLTDSQHLHQIESVKKIFEAHGYSVIIGKGKGQLRDAQVFGCEFYPAYKVQEQVDAYIFLGQSIFHSASVAMSTEKTTFMLDPYFEEYSQVNEFAQGMQKRAILSIYKALDAEKIGIIIGLKEGQFAHVRALGLRKEFEKLGKKVQMIALTEITDDRMQNFKGIDAFVQVACPRIATDNHFKKPMLSVPQALALLKLLKKEPIDDLFKIQHWL
;
A
#
# COMPACT_ATOMS: atom_id res chain seq x y z
N MET A 1 -4.74 29.95 2.75
CA MET A 1 -4.40 28.75 1.97
C MET A 1 -5.58 28.54 1.04
N GLY A 2 -5.43 28.84 -0.26
CA GLY A 2 -6.50 28.62 -1.23
C GLY A 2 -6.81 27.13 -1.32
N GLU A 3 -8.08 26.78 -1.39
CA GLU A 3 -8.53 25.45 -1.81
C GLU A 3 -7.93 25.17 -3.20
N GLN A 4 -6.83 24.42 -3.25
CA GLN A 4 -6.44 23.80 -4.50
C GLN A 4 -7.53 22.76 -4.80
N ALA A 5 -8.31 23.01 -5.84
CA ALA A 5 -9.33 22.09 -6.30
C ALA A 5 -8.67 20.72 -6.50
N MET A 6 -9.24 19.67 -5.89
CA MET A 6 -8.74 18.31 -6.08
C MET A 6 -8.77 17.96 -7.56
N THR A 7 -7.61 17.74 -8.15
CA THR A 7 -7.43 17.36 -9.55
C THR A 7 -7.80 15.91 -9.83
N ILE A 8 -8.22 15.18 -8.79
CA ILE A 8 -8.55 13.76 -8.87
C ILE A 8 -9.88 13.56 -9.59
N ARG A 9 -9.85 12.70 -10.59
CA ARG A 9 -10.98 12.29 -11.43
C ARG A 9 -11.26 10.80 -11.25
N ILE A 10 -12.53 10.44 -10.98
CA ILE A 10 -13.00 9.05 -10.98
C ILE A 10 -13.27 8.60 -12.43
N ASP A 11 -12.98 7.34 -12.76
CA ASP A 11 -13.34 6.72 -14.03
C ASP A 11 -14.83 6.31 -14.05
N GLU A 12 -15.71 7.30 -14.04
CA GLU A 12 -17.16 7.08 -14.08
C GLU A 12 -17.60 6.36 -15.35
N LYS A 13 -16.87 6.53 -16.46
CA LYS A 13 -17.13 5.81 -17.69
C LYS A 13 -17.10 4.30 -17.46
N ARG A 14 -16.11 3.81 -16.72
CA ARG A 14 -16.01 2.39 -16.34
C ARG A 14 -17.20 1.94 -15.48
N ILE A 15 -17.66 2.76 -14.54
CA ILE A 15 -18.85 2.49 -13.73
C ILE A 15 -20.06 2.31 -14.62
N PHE A 16 -20.31 3.25 -15.53
CA PHE A 16 -21.46 3.23 -16.42
C PHE A 16 -21.44 2.04 -17.38
N GLU A 17 -20.27 1.74 -18.00
CA GLU A 17 -20.11 0.59 -18.87
C GLU A 17 -20.46 -0.73 -18.17
N VAL A 18 -20.04 -0.89 -16.91
CA VAL A 18 -20.34 -2.09 -16.12
C VAL A 18 -21.83 -2.18 -15.78
N ILE A 19 -22.46 -1.06 -15.42
CA ILE A 19 -23.90 -1.01 -15.11
C ILE A 19 -24.72 -1.34 -16.37
N GLU A 20 -24.39 -0.77 -17.53
CA GLU A 20 -25.05 -1.05 -18.80
C GLU A 20 -24.94 -2.53 -19.20
N GLN A 21 -23.78 -3.13 -18.96
CA GLN A 21 -23.52 -4.53 -19.29
C GLN A 21 -24.21 -5.51 -18.34
N ARG A 22 -24.11 -5.25 -17.01
CA ARG A 22 -24.54 -6.21 -15.97
C ARG A 22 -25.95 -5.97 -15.46
N LYS A 23 -26.52 -4.77 -15.69
CA LYS A 23 -27.86 -4.34 -15.31
C LYS A 23 -28.20 -4.64 -13.83
N PRO A 24 -27.39 -4.20 -12.88
CA PRO A 24 -27.65 -4.39 -11.46
C PRO A 24 -28.90 -3.60 -11.04
N MET A 25 -29.55 -4.04 -9.95
CA MET A 25 -30.62 -3.29 -9.30
C MET A 25 -30.10 -2.29 -8.27
N SER A 26 -28.91 -2.55 -7.74
CA SER A 26 -28.24 -1.69 -6.77
C SER A 26 -26.72 -1.82 -6.85
N VAL A 27 -26.02 -0.75 -6.49
CA VAL A 27 -24.56 -0.72 -6.44
C VAL A 27 -24.05 -0.09 -5.15
N ALA A 28 -22.84 -0.47 -4.73
CA ALA A 28 -22.12 0.20 -3.65
C ALA A 28 -20.81 0.79 -4.18
N LEU A 29 -20.45 1.97 -3.71
CA LEU A 29 -19.20 2.66 -4.03
C LEU A 29 -18.34 2.72 -2.78
N ASN A 30 -17.12 2.19 -2.85
CA ASN A 30 -16.14 2.14 -1.78
C ASN A 30 -14.85 2.81 -2.25
N GLY A 31 -14.18 3.55 -1.38
CA GLY A 31 -12.91 4.20 -1.72
C GLY A 31 -12.28 4.91 -0.53
N PRO A 32 -11.08 5.52 -0.71
CA PRO A 32 -10.42 6.29 0.34
C PRO A 32 -11.30 7.42 0.89
N GLU A 33 -11.20 7.69 2.19
CA GLU A 33 -11.95 8.77 2.86
C GLU A 33 -11.84 10.12 2.13
N GLY A 34 -10.66 10.45 1.60
CA GLY A 34 -10.43 11.67 0.83
C GLY A 34 -11.23 11.77 -0.48
N LEU A 35 -11.79 10.65 -0.97
CA LEU A 35 -12.63 10.62 -2.17
C LEU A 35 -14.12 10.61 -1.87
N ILE A 36 -14.56 10.57 -0.62
CA ILE A 36 -16.00 10.48 -0.27
C ILE A 36 -16.85 11.52 -1.00
N PRO A 37 -16.50 12.81 -1.07
CA PRO A 37 -17.30 13.77 -1.84
C PRO A 37 -17.48 13.39 -3.31
N LYS A 38 -16.41 12.87 -3.95
CA LYS A 38 -16.47 12.41 -5.34
C LYS A 38 -17.23 11.10 -5.50
N LEU A 39 -17.23 10.24 -4.48
CA LEU A 39 -18.06 9.03 -4.46
C LEU A 39 -19.54 9.39 -4.36
N GLN A 40 -19.88 10.45 -3.63
CA GLN A 40 -21.25 10.99 -3.56
C GLN A 40 -21.69 11.49 -4.94
N ASP A 41 -20.88 12.35 -5.59
CA ASP A 41 -21.18 12.83 -6.94
C ASP A 41 -21.38 11.65 -7.92
N ALA A 42 -20.51 10.65 -7.89
CA ALA A 42 -20.61 9.46 -8.74
C ALA A 42 -21.87 8.63 -8.43
N ALA A 43 -22.27 8.51 -7.17
CA ALA A 43 -23.49 7.81 -6.77
C ALA A 43 -24.74 8.55 -7.26
N ASP A 44 -24.76 9.89 -7.16
CA ASP A 44 -25.84 10.72 -7.67
C ASP A 44 -25.97 10.58 -9.19
N HIS A 45 -24.85 10.64 -9.94
CA HIS A 45 -24.85 10.43 -11.40
C HIS A 45 -25.36 9.02 -11.79
N VAL A 46 -25.02 7.99 -11.01
CA VAL A 46 -25.55 6.64 -11.24
C VAL A 46 -27.05 6.58 -11.04
N THR A 47 -27.55 7.17 -9.94
CA THR A 47 -28.97 7.20 -9.63
C THR A 47 -29.75 8.01 -10.69
N GLU A 48 -29.26 9.16 -11.07
CA GLU A 48 -29.89 10.03 -12.09
C GLU A 48 -29.94 9.36 -13.47
N LYS A 49 -28.83 8.70 -13.86
CA LYS A 49 -28.72 8.10 -15.21
C LYS A 49 -29.45 6.78 -15.35
N PHE A 50 -29.40 5.92 -14.32
CA PHE A 50 -29.87 4.53 -14.42
C PHE A 50 -31.12 4.23 -13.57
N GLY A 51 -31.49 5.12 -12.65
CA GLY A 51 -32.65 4.92 -11.77
C GLY A 51 -32.49 3.76 -10.78
N ILE A 52 -31.26 3.42 -10.41
CA ILE A 52 -30.94 2.34 -9.47
C ILE A 52 -30.41 2.90 -8.15
N GLU A 53 -30.48 2.11 -7.08
CA GLU A 53 -29.91 2.49 -5.78
C GLU A 53 -28.38 2.49 -5.83
N ALA A 54 -27.76 3.58 -5.36
CA ALA A 54 -26.30 3.71 -5.26
C ALA A 54 -25.91 4.10 -3.82
N TYR A 55 -25.23 3.19 -3.15
CA TYR A 55 -24.77 3.38 -1.77
C TYR A 55 -23.34 3.84 -1.73
N VAL A 56 -23.01 4.86 -0.93
CA VAL A 56 -21.62 5.24 -0.62
C VAL A 56 -21.24 4.60 0.71
N ILE A 57 -20.20 3.76 0.71
CA ILE A 57 -19.64 3.17 1.93
C ILE A 57 -18.70 4.21 2.55
N GLY A 58 -19.04 4.69 3.76
CA GLY A 58 -18.30 5.73 4.47
C GLY A 58 -17.20 5.20 5.40
N ASP A 59 -17.05 3.87 5.49
CA ASP A 59 -15.97 3.26 6.27
C ASP A 59 -14.62 3.41 5.59
N ALA A 60 -13.54 3.39 6.39
CA ALA A 60 -12.19 3.51 5.87
C ALA A 60 -11.87 2.43 4.83
N CYS A 61 -11.27 2.84 3.71
CA CYS A 61 -10.72 1.95 2.68
C CYS A 61 -9.24 2.26 2.50
N TRP A 62 -8.38 1.42 3.07
CA TRP A 62 -6.94 1.64 3.12
C TRP A 62 -6.18 1.18 1.86
N GLY A 63 -6.83 0.41 1.00
CA GLY A 63 -6.18 -0.13 -0.19
C GLY A 63 -7.04 -1.16 -0.93
N SER A 64 -6.50 -1.76 -1.98
CA SER A 64 -7.11 -2.91 -2.67
C SER A 64 -7.30 -4.15 -1.78
N CYS A 65 -6.72 -4.13 -0.60
CA CYS A 65 -6.87 -5.17 0.43
C CYS A 65 -8.01 -4.91 1.43
N ASP A 66 -8.78 -3.83 1.25
CA ASP A 66 -9.84 -3.37 2.16
C ASP A 66 -11.07 -2.99 1.34
N LEU A 67 -11.79 -4.01 0.90
CA LEU A 67 -12.86 -3.86 -0.10
C LEU A 67 -14.23 -3.57 0.49
N ASN A 68 -14.42 -3.77 1.81
CA ASN A 68 -15.71 -3.63 2.49
C ASN A 68 -16.82 -4.49 1.86
N THR A 69 -16.49 -5.71 1.39
CA THR A 69 -17.45 -6.62 0.75
C THR A 69 -18.60 -6.99 1.68
N HIS A 70 -18.33 -7.12 2.98
CA HIS A 70 -19.34 -7.39 3.99
C HIS A 70 -20.41 -6.29 4.07
N ALA A 71 -20.01 -5.02 4.01
CA ALA A 71 -20.95 -3.90 3.98
C ALA A 71 -21.83 -3.95 2.72
N ALA A 72 -21.24 -4.20 1.55
CA ALA A 72 -21.98 -4.35 0.31
C ALA A 72 -22.95 -5.54 0.33
N ASP A 73 -22.59 -6.65 1.02
CA ASP A 73 -23.47 -7.80 1.20
C ASP A 73 -24.66 -7.48 2.12
N MET A 74 -24.42 -6.78 3.21
CA MET A 74 -25.48 -6.34 4.14
C MET A 74 -26.47 -5.38 3.47
N LEU A 75 -26.00 -4.52 2.57
CA LEU A 75 -26.83 -3.60 1.78
C LEU A 75 -27.58 -4.31 0.65
N GLY A 76 -27.25 -5.57 0.35
CA GLY A 76 -27.80 -6.30 -0.80
C GLY A 76 -27.36 -5.72 -2.14
N ALA A 77 -26.23 -4.98 -2.20
CA ALA A 77 -25.74 -4.42 -3.44
C ALA A 77 -25.29 -5.53 -4.40
N ASP A 78 -25.69 -5.44 -5.67
CA ASP A 78 -25.33 -6.43 -6.70
C ASP A 78 -23.87 -6.28 -7.14
N ILE A 79 -23.36 -5.03 -7.19
CA ILE A 79 -22.00 -4.70 -7.58
C ILE A 79 -21.40 -3.77 -6.53
N LEU A 80 -20.14 -4.04 -6.18
CA LEU A 80 -19.29 -3.17 -5.38
C LEU A 80 -18.20 -2.56 -6.28
N PHE A 81 -18.26 -1.26 -6.51
CA PHE A 81 -17.18 -0.50 -7.14
C PHE A 81 -16.15 -0.09 -6.11
N ASN A 82 -14.94 -0.66 -6.20
CA ASN A 82 -13.81 -0.22 -5.37
C ASN A 82 -12.96 0.80 -6.13
N ILE A 83 -12.99 2.04 -5.67
CA ILE A 83 -12.50 3.22 -6.39
C ILE A 83 -11.16 3.68 -5.80
N GLY A 84 -10.21 4.00 -6.69
CA GLY A 84 -8.93 4.64 -6.35
C GLY A 84 -7.75 3.70 -6.13
N HIS A 85 -7.93 2.58 -5.49
CA HIS A 85 -6.85 1.62 -5.20
C HIS A 85 -6.80 0.50 -6.26
N THR A 86 -6.61 0.88 -7.53
CA THR A 86 -6.60 -0.12 -8.62
C THR A 86 -5.30 -0.91 -8.66
N ILE A 87 -5.44 -2.17 -9.09
CA ILE A 87 -4.36 -3.13 -9.31
C ILE A 87 -4.47 -3.70 -10.73
N ALA A 88 -3.62 -4.64 -11.09
CA ALA A 88 -3.66 -5.28 -12.41
C ALA A 88 -4.96 -6.09 -12.66
N MET A 89 -5.64 -6.53 -11.60
CA MET A 89 -6.94 -7.21 -11.70
C MET A 89 -8.07 -6.18 -11.77
N GLU A 90 -8.98 -6.37 -12.73
CA GLU A 90 -10.14 -5.47 -12.90
C GLU A 90 -11.34 -5.83 -12.01
N THR A 91 -11.41 -7.08 -11.57
CA THR A 91 -12.51 -7.59 -10.75
C THR A 91 -12.00 -8.57 -9.70
N PHE A 92 -12.73 -8.68 -8.57
CA PHE A 92 -12.59 -9.76 -7.61
C PHE A 92 -13.91 -10.53 -7.51
N GLY A 93 -13.89 -11.78 -7.98
CA GLY A 93 -15.11 -12.54 -8.18
C GLY A 93 -16.07 -11.83 -9.12
N ASP A 94 -17.35 -12.11 -8.97
CA ASP A 94 -18.38 -11.53 -9.84
C ASP A 94 -18.93 -10.19 -9.33
N LYS A 95 -18.66 -9.85 -8.08
CA LYS A 95 -19.29 -8.71 -7.40
C LYS A 95 -18.43 -7.45 -7.37
N VAL A 96 -17.12 -7.57 -7.16
CA VAL A 96 -16.24 -6.40 -6.98
C VAL A 96 -15.62 -5.99 -8.30
N VAL A 97 -15.73 -4.70 -8.64
CA VAL A 97 -15.13 -4.07 -9.81
C VAL A 97 -14.17 -2.97 -9.36
N MET A 98 -12.93 -3.03 -9.85
CA MET A 98 -11.93 -2.01 -9.59
C MET A 98 -12.11 -0.83 -10.55
N VAL A 99 -12.18 0.39 -10.00
CA VAL A 99 -12.40 1.63 -10.76
C VAL A 99 -11.26 2.60 -10.47
N GLY A 100 -10.68 3.19 -11.52
CA GLY A 100 -9.59 4.15 -11.39
C GLY A 100 -10.03 5.48 -10.75
N ALA A 101 -9.15 6.05 -9.95
CA ALA A 101 -9.17 7.46 -9.62
C ALA A 101 -7.79 8.01 -10.01
N PHE A 102 -7.78 8.99 -10.89
CA PHE A 102 -6.57 9.54 -11.50
C PHE A 102 -6.37 10.96 -11.04
N ASP A 103 -5.17 11.29 -10.64
CA ASP A 103 -4.80 12.65 -10.34
C ASP A 103 -4.10 13.26 -11.58
N ASP A 104 -4.74 14.23 -12.19
CA ASP A 104 -4.29 14.86 -13.43
C ASP A 104 -3.31 16.04 -13.20
N ILE A 105 -2.80 16.23 -11.94
CA ILE A 105 -1.77 17.22 -11.65
C ILE A 105 -0.50 16.93 -12.43
N SER A 106 0.12 17.93 -13.07
CA SER A 106 1.33 17.73 -13.88
C SER A 106 2.59 17.53 -13.03
N PHE A 107 3.40 16.56 -13.41
CA PHE A 107 4.75 16.37 -12.88
C PHE A 107 5.85 17.12 -13.64
N ASP A 108 5.52 17.84 -14.73
CA ASP A 108 6.51 18.41 -15.66
C ASP A 108 7.52 19.33 -14.97
N ALA A 109 7.06 20.22 -14.10
CA ALA A 109 7.94 21.16 -13.40
C ALA A 109 8.90 20.43 -12.45
N VAL A 110 8.38 19.60 -11.55
CA VAL A 110 9.20 18.90 -10.55
C VAL A 110 10.09 17.85 -11.19
N ALA A 111 9.64 17.15 -12.23
CA ALA A 111 10.44 16.17 -12.96
C ALA A 111 11.61 16.85 -13.70
N THR A 112 11.34 17.99 -14.35
CA THR A 112 12.40 18.79 -15.01
C THR A 112 13.43 19.31 -14.02
N LYS A 113 12.98 19.84 -12.87
CA LYS A 113 13.86 20.30 -11.79
C LYS A 113 14.75 19.16 -11.29
N CYS A 114 14.14 18.03 -10.94
CA CYS A 114 14.83 16.84 -10.44
C CYS A 114 15.85 16.32 -11.48
N ALA A 115 15.44 16.18 -12.74
CA ALA A 115 16.32 15.69 -13.81
C ALA A 115 17.53 16.58 -14.02
N LYS A 116 17.37 17.91 -13.99
CA LYS A 116 18.48 18.87 -14.12
C LYS A 116 19.44 18.81 -12.93
N GLU A 117 18.94 18.84 -11.72
CA GLU A 117 19.76 18.91 -10.51
C GLU A 117 20.51 17.60 -10.19
N LEU A 118 19.98 16.46 -10.66
CA LEU A 118 20.62 15.15 -10.51
C LEU A 118 21.45 14.73 -11.74
N GLN A 119 21.49 15.55 -12.78
CA GLN A 119 22.23 15.24 -14.01
C GLN A 119 23.72 14.98 -13.71
N GLY A 120 24.27 13.89 -14.28
CA GLY A 120 25.65 13.46 -14.05
C GLY A 120 25.90 12.70 -12.74
N LYS A 121 24.95 12.69 -11.79
CA LYS A 121 25.05 11.88 -10.57
C LYS A 121 24.58 10.43 -10.78
N TYR A 122 23.56 10.26 -11.61
CA TYR A 122 22.95 8.96 -11.95
C TYR A 122 22.84 8.86 -13.47
N ARG A 123 23.01 7.67 -13.99
CA ARG A 123 22.93 7.41 -15.45
C ARG A 123 21.62 6.69 -15.78
N THR A 124 21.26 5.71 -14.96
CA THR A 124 20.07 4.87 -15.18
C THR A 124 19.14 5.00 -14.00
N VAL A 125 17.88 5.37 -14.28
CA VAL A 125 16.84 5.50 -13.25
C VAL A 125 15.64 4.63 -13.58
N SER A 126 14.88 4.21 -12.55
CA SER A 126 13.58 3.60 -12.76
C SER A 126 12.48 4.51 -12.20
N LEU A 127 11.42 4.68 -12.98
CA LEU A 127 10.24 5.41 -12.55
C LEU A 127 9.25 4.46 -11.89
N LEU A 128 8.68 4.90 -10.78
CA LEU A 128 7.72 4.16 -9.98
C LEU A 128 6.59 5.10 -9.55
N THR A 129 5.42 4.52 -9.29
CA THR A 129 4.28 5.27 -8.77
C THR A 129 3.24 4.34 -8.13
N ASP A 130 2.20 4.91 -7.54
CA ASP A 130 0.98 4.19 -7.19
C ASP A 130 -0.04 4.20 -8.35
N SER A 131 -1.25 3.70 -8.10
CA SER A 131 -2.29 3.62 -9.15
C SER A 131 -2.76 4.97 -9.68
N GLN A 132 -2.61 6.02 -8.89
CA GLN A 132 -3.17 7.35 -9.12
C GLN A 132 -2.48 8.10 -10.25
N HIS A 133 -1.18 7.85 -10.44
CA HIS A 133 -0.33 8.55 -11.40
C HIS A 133 0.26 7.67 -12.51
N LEU A 134 -0.17 6.40 -12.62
CA LEU A 134 0.35 5.47 -13.64
C LEU A 134 0.25 6.03 -15.07
N HIS A 135 -0.81 6.79 -15.35
CA HIS A 135 -1.03 7.40 -16.67
C HIS A 135 0.02 8.48 -17.03
N GLN A 136 0.79 8.97 -16.06
CA GLN A 136 1.80 10.01 -16.25
C GLN A 136 3.24 9.47 -16.40
N ILE A 137 3.45 8.17 -16.21
CA ILE A 137 4.79 7.55 -16.28
C ILE A 137 5.49 7.86 -17.61
N GLU A 138 4.80 7.76 -18.74
CA GLU A 138 5.40 7.97 -20.06
C GLU A 138 5.77 9.45 -20.33
N SER A 139 5.03 10.42 -19.78
CA SER A 139 5.39 11.84 -19.90
C SER A 139 6.64 12.17 -19.09
N VAL A 140 6.71 11.69 -17.84
CA VAL A 140 7.87 11.88 -16.98
C VAL A 140 9.10 11.15 -17.52
N LYS A 141 8.94 9.95 -18.08
CA LYS A 141 10.01 9.22 -18.74
C LYS A 141 10.67 10.06 -19.84
N LYS A 142 9.89 10.67 -20.73
CA LYS A 142 10.40 11.54 -21.80
C LYS A 142 11.20 12.72 -21.26
N ILE A 143 10.79 13.29 -20.11
CA ILE A 143 11.52 14.39 -19.47
C ILE A 143 12.90 13.91 -19.01
N PHE A 144 13.00 12.78 -18.32
CA PHE A 144 14.30 12.23 -17.89
C PHE A 144 15.19 11.84 -19.08
N GLU A 145 14.62 11.18 -20.10
CA GLU A 145 15.37 10.82 -21.34
C GLU A 145 15.90 12.05 -22.07
N ALA A 146 15.14 13.15 -22.16
CA ALA A 146 15.58 14.40 -22.73
C ALA A 146 16.73 15.06 -21.96
N HIS A 147 16.92 14.73 -20.69
CA HIS A 147 18.04 15.16 -19.85
C HIS A 147 19.20 14.14 -19.81
N GLY A 148 19.18 13.12 -20.70
CA GLY A 148 20.27 12.17 -20.90
C GLY A 148 20.27 10.95 -19.98
N TYR A 149 19.15 10.68 -19.28
CA TYR A 149 19.02 9.46 -18.48
C TYR A 149 18.59 8.26 -19.35
N SER A 150 19.06 7.07 -18.98
CA SER A 150 18.45 5.82 -19.39
C SER A 150 17.32 5.50 -18.40
N VAL A 151 16.09 5.32 -18.89
CA VAL A 151 14.94 5.07 -18.02
C VAL A 151 14.44 3.63 -18.18
N ILE A 152 14.37 2.91 -17.07
CA ILE A 152 13.86 1.54 -17.02
C ILE A 152 12.52 1.54 -16.29
N ILE A 153 11.50 0.91 -16.90
CA ILE A 153 10.22 0.66 -16.29
C ILE A 153 10.15 -0.80 -15.85
N GLY A 154 10.11 -1.03 -14.55
CA GLY A 154 10.00 -2.38 -14.00
C GLY A 154 8.65 -3.00 -14.32
N LYS A 155 8.67 -4.26 -14.78
CA LYS A 155 7.47 -5.01 -15.11
C LYS A 155 6.70 -5.42 -13.85
N GLY A 156 5.39 -5.30 -13.92
CA GLY A 156 4.48 -5.76 -12.88
C GLY A 156 4.44 -7.28 -12.76
N LYS A 157 3.95 -7.76 -11.63
CA LYS A 157 3.70 -9.18 -11.35
C LYS A 157 2.54 -9.31 -10.37
N GLY A 158 1.71 -10.33 -10.59
CA GLY A 158 0.56 -10.58 -9.71
C GLY A 158 -0.44 -9.43 -9.75
N GLN A 159 -0.59 -8.73 -8.65
CA GLN A 159 -1.51 -7.60 -8.53
C GLN A 159 -0.94 -6.26 -9.02
N LEU A 160 0.35 -6.18 -9.29
CA LEU A 160 1.01 -4.95 -9.71
C LEU A 160 1.03 -4.79 -11.23
N ARG A 161 0.75 -3.58 -11.69
CA ARG A 161 1.03 -3.12 -13.06
C ARG A 161 2.49 -2.73 -13.22
N ASP A 162 2.95 -2.49 -14.45
CA ASP A 162 4.29 -1.96 -14.72
C ASP A 162 4.48 -0.62 -13.99
N ALA A 163 5.64 -0.39 -13.40
CA ALA A 163 5.97 0.77 -12.57
C ALA A 163 5.18 0.91 -11.26
N GLN A 164 4.14 0.13 -11.03
CA GLN A 164 3.31 0.27 -9.84
C GLN A 164 3.97 -0.35 -8.62
N VAL A 165 3.96 0.38 -7.50
CA VAL A 165 4.41 -0.12 -6.21
C VAL A 165 3.42 0.26 -5.12
N PHE A 166 3.30 -0.63 -4.13
CA PHE A 166 2.67 -0.33 -2.85
C PHE A 166 3.74 -0.37 -1.75
N GLY A 167 3.44 0.18 -0.60
CA GLY A 167 4.38 0.08 0.51
C GLY A 167 4.54 -1.34 1.07
N CYS A 168 3.71 -2.27 0.66
CA CYS A 168 3.76 -3.68 1.03
C CYS A 168 4.20 -4.60 -0.13
N GLU A 169 4.16 -4.14 -1.36
CA GLU A 169 4.56 -4.89 -2.55
C GLU A 169 5.22 -3.96 -3.56
N PHE A 170 6.45 -4.25 -3.95
CA PHE A 170 7.32 -3.40 -4.78
C PHE A 170 8.14 -4.21 -5.78
N TYR A 171 7.57 -5.32 -6.27
CA TYR A 171 8.24 -6.21 -7.21
C TYR A 171 8.82 -5.51 -8.45
N PRO A 172 8.14 -4.51 -9.10
CA PRO A 172 8.72 -3.79 -10.25
C PRO A 172 10.05 -3.11 -9.93
N ALA A 173 10.19 -2.54 -8.72
CA ALA A 173 11.44 -1.94 -8.27
C ALA A 173 12.49 -3.03 -7.98
N TYR A 174 12.13 -4.02 -7.18
CA TYR A 174 13.03 -5.10 -6.77
C TYR A 174 13.63 -5.83 -7.98
N LYS A 175 12.83 -6.07 -9.02
CA LYS A 175 13.27 -6.83 -10.21
C LYS A 175 14.35 -6.13 -11.04
N VAL A 176 14.38 -4.81 -11.05
CA VAL A 176 15.33 -4.00 -11.84
C VAL A 176 16.46 -3.38 -11.01
N GLN A 177 16.55 -3.69 -9.71
CA GLN A 177 17.47 -3.04 -8.78
C GLN A 177 18.94 -3.07 -9.21
N GLU A 178 19.39 -4.16 -9.86
CA GLU A 178 20.77 -4.30 -10.33
C GLU A 178 21.06 -3.54 -11.64
N GLN A 179 20.00 -3.02 -12.29
CA GLN A 179 20.10 -2.33 -13.58
C GLN A 179 20.00 -0.81 -13.43
N VAL A 180 19.68 -0.31 -12.23
CA VAL A 180 19.43 1.12 -11.99
C VAL A 180 20.34 1.68 -10.91
N ASP A 181 20.66 2.97 -11.04
CA ASP A 181 21.43 3.71 -10.05
C ASP A 181 20.52 4.30 -8.97
N ALA A 182 19.30 4.73 -9.35
CA ALA A 182 18.34 5.34 -8.46
C ALA A 182 16.89 5.09 -8.92
N TYR A 183 15.94 5.31 -8.00
CA TYR A 183 14.50 5.31 -8.25
C TYR A 183 13.93 6.71 -8.14
N ILE A 184 12.94 6.98 -8.98
CA ILE A 184 12.14 8.20 -8.98
C ILE A 184 10.70 7.79 -8.79
N PHE A 185 10.11 8.10 -7.64
CA PHE A 185 8.71 7.82 -7.31
C PHE A 185 7.87 9.05 -7.57
N LEU A 186 6.82 8.91 -8.39
CA LEU A 186 5.83 9.94 -8.68
C LEU A 186 4.71 9.85 -7.65
N GLY A 187 4.49 10.91 -6.87
CA GLY A 187 3.44 11.01 -5.86
C GLY A 187 3.95 11.40 -4.48
N GLN A 188 3.02 11.62 -3.54
CA GLN A 188 3.30 12.11 -2.19
C GLN A 188 3.45 11.00 -1.13
N SER A 189 3.32 9.73 -1.53
CA SER A 189 3.34 8.63 -0.56
C SER A 189 4.76 8.25 -0.12
N ILE A 190 5.16 8.83 1.01
CA ILE A 190 6.45 8.50 1.63
C ILE A 190 6.52 7.00 2.04
N PHE A 191 5.39 6.39 2.38
CA PHE A 191 5.36 4.96 2.72
C PHE A 191 5.71 4.08 1.51
N HIS A 192 5.16 4.39 0.33
CA HIS A 192 5.45 3.64 -0.90
C HIS A 192 6.91 3.83 -1.33
N SER A 193 7.37 5.08 -1.41
CA SER A 193 8.73 5.40 -1.85
C SER A 193 9.80 4.91 -0.88
N ALA A 194 9.60 5.07 0.44
CA ALA A 194 10.55 4.60 1.44
C ALA A 194 10.64 3.06 1.50
N SER A 195 9.55 2.34 1.22
CA SER A 195 9.59 0.87 1.15
C SER A 195 10.47 0.38 0.00
N VAL A 196 10.48 1.08 -1.13
CA VAL A 196 11.41 0.82 -2.24
C VAL A 196 12.85 1.05 -1.79
N ALA A 197 13.15 2.21 -1.19
CA ALA A 197 14.49 2.52 -0.67
C ALA A 197 14.97 1.48 0.34
N MET A 198 14.08 1.00 1.20
CA MET A 198 14.37 0.03 2.24
C MET A 198 14.68 -1.37 1.68
N SER A 199 13.93 -1.79 0.66
CA SER A 199 14.06 -3.15 0.10
C SER A 199 15.21 -3.30 -0.89
N THR A 200 15.55 -2.22 -1.62
CA THR A 200 16.56 -2.22 -2.66
C THR A 200 17.89 -1.61 -2.23
N GLU A 201 17.92 -0.90 -1.09
CA GLU A 201 19.06 -0.12 -0.60
C GLU A 201 19.56 0.94 -1.60
N LYS A 202 18.79 1.23 -2.67
CA LYS A 202 19.11 2.23 -3.68
C LYS A 202 18.60 3.61 -3.29
N THR A 203 19.26 4.64 -3.81
CA THR A 203 18.77 6.01 -3.67
C THR A 203 17.39 6.12 -4.30
N THR A 204 16.44 6.65 -3.55
CA THR A 204 15.07 6.83 -4.00
C THR A 204 14.64 8.28 -3.77
N PHE A 205 14.16 8.92 -4.83
CA PHE A 205 13.61 10.26 -4.80
C PHE A 205 12.09 10.19 -4.97
N MET A 206 11.39 11.01 -4.21
CA MET A 206 9.95 11.20 -4.32
C MET A 206 9.69 12.58 -4.94
N LEU A 207 8.90 12.63 -6.01
CA LEU A 207 8.47 13.86 -6.66
C LEU A 207 7.10 14.27 -6.14
N ASP A 208 7.00 15.45 -5.55
CA ASP A 208 5.74 16.05 -5.12
C ASP A 208 5.29 17.11 -6.14
N PRO A 209 4.23 16.84 -6.93
CA PRO A 209 3.79 17.78 -7.95
C PRO A 209 3.02 18.97 -7.37
N TYR A 210 2.45 18.85 -6.17
CA TYR A 210 1.68 19.91 -5.52
C TYR A 210 2.57 21.04 -4.97
N PHE A 211 3.76 20.67 -4.47
CA PHE A 211 4.74 21.63 -3.96
C PHE A 211 5.87 21.90 -4.96
N GLU A 212 5.86 21.23 -6.12
CA GLU A 212 6.94 21.26 -7.13
C GLU A 212 8.33 20.98 -6.52
N GLU A 213 8.36 20.09 -5.54
CA GLU A 213 9.55 19.70 -4.80
C GLU A 213 9.84 18.21 -4.96
N TYR A 214 11.13 17.87 -4.87
CA TYR A 214 11.53 16.48 -4.75
C TYR A 214 12.41 16.27 -3.52
N SER A 215 12.34 15.10 -2.93
CA SER A 215 13.10 14.75 -1.74
C SER A 215 13.68 13.34 -1.84
N GLN A 216 14.84 13.14 -1.27
CA GLN A 216 15.42 11.81 -1.08
C GLN A 216 14.81 11.17 0.17
N VAL A 217 14.25 9.96 0.05
CA VAL A 217 13.53 9.29 1.13
C VAL A 217 14.36 8.28 1.92
N ASN A 218 15.63 8.11 1.59
CA ASN A 218 16.50 7.09 2.21
C ASN A 218 16.69 7.27 3.72
N GLU A 219 16.82 8.51 4.23
CA GLU A 219 16.92 8.74 5.68
C GLU A 219 15.66 8.33 6.42
N PHE A 220 14.50 8.61 5.84
CA PHE A 220 13.22 8.16 6.40
C PHE A 220 13.13 6.63 6.42
N ALA A 221 13.52 5.96 5.32
CA ALA A 221 13.60 4.51 5.23
C ALA A 221 14.53 3.90 6.30
N GLN A 222 15.72 4.49 6.50
CA GLN A 222 16.63 4.07 7.58
C GLN A 222 16.01 4.25 8.97
N GLY A 223 15.25 5.34 9.19
CA GLY A 223 14.48 5.54 10.40
C GLY A 223 13.45 4.44 10.66
N MET A 224 12.73 4.02 9.61
CA MET A 224 11.80 2.88 9.67
C MET A 224 12.53 1.57 10.01
N GLN A 225 13.65 1.29 9.36
CA GLN A 225 14.48 0.10 9.63
C GLN A 225 14.94 0.07 11.10
N LYS A 226 15.45 1.18 11.62
CA LYS A 226 15.90 1.28 13.02
C LYS A 226 14.75 1.00 14.00
N ARG A 227 13.57 1.57 13.76
CA ARG A 227 12.38 1.29 14.61
C ARG A 227 11.95 -0.17 14.54
N ALA A 228 11.97 -0.76 13.35
CA ALA A 228 11.64 -2.17 13.16
C ALA A 228 12.60 -3.09 13.94
N ILE A 229 13.90 -2.86 13.83
CA ILE A 229 14.93 -3.59 14.57
C ILE A 229 14.74 -3.42 16.09
N LEU A 230 14.52 -2.21 16.57
CA LEU A 230 14.27 -1.95 18.01
C LEU A 230 13.03 -2.71 18.50
N SER A 231 11.96 -2.79 17.70
CA SER A 231 10.75 -3.54 18.07
C SER A 231 11.03 -5.04 18.16
N ILE A 232 11.85 -5.60 17.27
CA ILE A 232 12.26 -7.01 17.31
C ILE A 232 13.04 -7.30 18.60
N TYR A 233 14.04 -6.47 18.93
CA TYR A 233 14.84 -6.65 20.15
C TYR A 233 14.02 -6.51 21.44
N LYS A 234 13.07 -5.57 21.47
CA LYS A 234 12.14 -5.44 22.62
C LYS A 234 11.22 -6.66 22.79
N ALA A 235 10.98 -7.43 21.72
CA ALA A 235 10.15 -8.61 21.76
C ALA A 235 10.93 -9.91 22.13
N LEU A 236 12.26 -9.88 22.27
CA LEU A 236 13.06 -11.07 22.58
C LEU A 236 12.66 -11.71 23.91
N ASP A 237 12.43 -10.86 24.93
CA ASP A 237 12.11 -11.32 26.29
C ASP A 237 10.61 -11.61 26.47
N ALA A 238 9.78 -11.43 25.42
CA ALA A 238 8.36 -11.70 25.50
C ALA A 238 8.10 -13.18 25.78
N GLU A 239 7.38 -13.50 26.84
CA GLU A 239 6.96 -14.86 27.18
C GLU A 239 5.65 -15.23 26.49
N LYS A 240 4.72 -14.27 26.41
CA LYS A 240 3.41 -14.43 25.77
C LYS A 240 3.27 -13.50 24.57
N ILE A 241 3.05 -14.09 23.40
CA ILE A 241 2.91 -13.40 22.12
C ILE A 241 1.45 -13.45 21.63
N GLY A 242 0.88 -12.30 21.28
CA GLY A 242 -0.40 -12.22 20.59
C GLY A 242 -0.21 -12.24 19.09
N ILE A 243 -0.77 -13.22 18.37
CA ILE A 243 -0.75 -13.24 16.91
C ILE A 243 -2.10 -12.75 16.39
N ILE A 244 -2.07 -11.63 15.65
CA ILE A 244 -3.25 -10.92 15.17
C ILE A 244 -3.49 -11.27 13.71
N ILE A 245 -4.70 -11.77 13.44
CA ILE A 245 -5.22 -12.03 12.10
C ILE A 245 -6.11 -10.83 11.74
N GLY A 246 -5.79 -10.14 10.64
CA GLY A 246 -6.67 -9.14 10.05
C GLY A 246 -7.90 -9.79 9.44
N LEU A 247 -9.07 -9.16 9.63
CA LEU A 247 -10.34 -9.66 9.11
C LEU A 247 -10.79 -8.95 7.83
N LYS A 248 -9.99 -8.01 7.31
CA LYS A 248 -10.22 -7.40 5.99
C LYS A 248 -9.83 -8.38 4.88
N GLU A 249 -10.49 -8.31 3.73
CA GLU A 249 -10.42 -9.33 2.68
C GLU A 249 -8.99 -9.64 2.24
N GLY A 250 -8.22 -8.62 1.85
CA GLY A 250 -6.83 -8.79 1.39
C GLY A 250 -5.79 -8.83 2.52
N GLN A 251 -6.22 -8.79 3.78
CA GLN A 251 -5.37 -8.84 4.97
C GLN A 251 -5.55 -10.15 5.77
N PHE A 252 -6.41 -11.05 5.29
CA PHE A 252 -6.69 -12.30 5.97
C PHE A 252 -5.65 -13.38 5.62
N ALA A 253 -4.73 -13.65 6.55
CA ALA A 253 -3.63 -14.60 6.36
C ALA A 253 -3.60 -15.67 7.47
N HIS A 254 -4.72 -16.39 7.65
CA HIS A 254 -4.90 -17.37 8.72
C HIS A 254 -3.84 -18.49 8.71
N VAL A 255 -3.53 -19.06 7.55
CA VAL A 255 -2.55 -20.14 7.42
C VAL A 255 -1.16 -19.70 7.89
N ARG A 256 -0.76 -18.46 7.53
CA ARG A 256 0.49 -17.86 7.95
C ARG A 256 0.54 -17.65 9.46
N ALA A 257 -0.57 -17.15 10.06
CA ALA A 257 -0.70 -16.99 11.50
C ALA A 257 -0.52 -18.32 12.25
N LEU A 258 -1.14 -19.40 11.76
CA LEU A 258 -0.97 -20.74 12.33
C LEU A 258 0.47 -21.25 12.19
N GLY A 259 1.15 -20.95 11.09
CA GLY A 259 2.57 -21.28 10.90
C GLY A 259 3.46 -20.60 11.95
N LEU A 260 3.31 -19.27 12.12
CA LEU A 260 4.03 -18.49 13.11
C LEU A 260 3.75 -18.98 14.54
N ARG A 261 2.49 -19.27 14.86
CA ARG A 261 2.11 -19.86 16.15
C ARG A 261 2.95 -21.11 16.46
N LYS A 262 2.97 -22.08 15.54
CA LYS A 262 3.72 -23.33 15.71
C LYS A 262 5.22 -23.08 15.97
N GLU A 263 5.82 -22.14 15.24
CA GLU A 263 7.25 -21.83 15.39
C GLU A 263 7.54 -21.17 16.75
N PHE A 264 6.71 -20.23 17.21
CA PHE A 264 6.87 -19.63 18.54
C PHE A 264 6.65 -20.64 19.68
N GLU A 265 5.64 -21.50 19.58
CA GLU A 265 5.35 -22.56 20.57
C GLU A 265 6.52 -23.58 20.67
N LYS A 266 7.17 -23.96 19.54
CA LYS A 266 8.38 -24.80 19.55
C LYS A 266 9.55 -24.17 20.31
N LEU A 267 9.61 -22.85 20.39
CA LEU A 267 10.62 -22.10 21.13
C LEU A 267 10.18 -21.77 22.57
N GLY A 268 9.12 -22.41 23.06
CA GLY A 268 8.63 -22.28 24.44
C GLY A 268 7.82 -21.04 24.72
N LYS A 269 7.46 -20.23 23.68
CA LYS A 269 6.63 -19.04 23.86
C LYS A 269 5.16 -19.44 23.97
N LYS A 270 4.42 -18.77 24.86
CA LYS A 270 2.94 -18.89 24.92
C LYS A 270 2.34 -18.04 23.81
N VAL A 271 1.38 -18.58 23.07
CA VAL A 271 0.75 -17.86 21.96
C VAL A 271 -0.75 -17.74 22.15
N GLN A 272 -1.27 -16.54 21.93
CA GLN A 272 -2.70 -16.26 21.86
C GLN A 272 -3.07 -15.76 20.46
N MET A 273 -4.02 -16.43 19.82
CA MET A 273 -4.57 -15.99 18.53
C MET A 273 -5.63 -14.91 18.76
N ILE A 274 -5.59 -13.84 17.98
CA ILE A 274 -6.48 -12.67 18.06
C ILE A 274 -6.98 -12.37 16.64
N ALA A 275 -8.27 -12.04 16.50
CA ALA A 275 -8.85 -11.65 15.22
C ALA A 275 -9.43 -10.23 15.34
N LEU A 276 -9.08 -9.34 14.42
CA LEU A 276 -9.50 -7.93 14.45
C LEU A 276 -9.68 -7.38 13.02
N THR A 277 -10.72 -6.58 12.83
CA THR A 277 -10.88 -5.77 11.62
C THR A 277 -9.98 -4.54 11.66
N GLU A 278 -9.97 -3.82 12.81
CA GLU A 278 -9.12 -2.66 13.02
C GLU A 278 -8.11 -2.91 14.13
N ILE A 279 -6.82 -2.69 13.85
CA ILE A 279 -5.70 -2.92 14.77
C ILE A 279 -5.17 -1.56 15.21
N THR A 280 -5.55 -1.13 16.41
CA THR A 280 -5.14 0.15 17.01
C THR A 280 -4.50 -0.07 18.38
N ASP A 281 -3.67 0.89 18.86
CA ASP A 281 -3.02 0.77 20.19
C ASP A 281 -4.05 0.63 21.30
N ASP A 282 -5.15 1.40 21.25
CA ASP A 282 -6.21 1.34 22.27
C ASP A 282 -6.85 -0.05 22.35
N ARG A 283 -7.10 -0.70 21.22
CA ARG A 283 -7.62 -2.08 21.19
C ARG A 283 -6.58 -3.07 21.76
N MET A 284 -5.29 -2.87 21.44
CA MET A 284 -4.22 -3.76 21.94
C MET A 284 -4.06 -3.67 23.45
N GLN A 285 -4.30 -2.52 24.06
CA GLN A 285 -4.22 -2.34 25.52
C GLN A 285 -5.25 -3.17 26.28
N ASN A 286 -6.35 -3.61 25.66
CA ASN A 286 -7.33 -4.49 26.27
C ASN A 286 -6.85 -5.94 26.43
N PHE A 287 -5.82 -6.37 25.67
CA PHE A 287 -5.25 -7.71 25.80
C PHE A 287 -4.21 -7.76 26.91
N LYS A 288 -4.69 -8.09 28.11
CA LYS A 288 -3.83 -8.17 29.31
C LYS A 288 -2.91 -9.39 29.26
N GLY A 289 -1.71 -9.25 29.82
CA GLY A 289 -0.74 -10.35 29.94
C GLY A 289 -0.09 -10.78 28.61
N ILE A 290 -0.26 -10.04 27.52
CA ILE A 290 0.50 -10.20 26.29
C ILE A 290 1.69 -9.25 26.33
N ASP A 291 2.89 -9.72 26.00
CA ASP A 291 4.13 -8.96 26.08
C ASP A 291 4.50 -8.30 24.76
N ALA A 292 4.23 -8.99 23.64
CA ALA A 292 4.45 -8.51 22.29
C ALA A 292 3.36 -9.03 21.33
N PHE A 293 3.13 -8.29 20.26
CA PHE A 293 2.18 -8.66 19.21
C PHE A 293 2.88 -8.91 17.88
N VAL A 294 2.37 -9.87 17.13
CA VAL A 294 2.71 -10.13 15.73
C VAL A 294 1.43 -10.02 14.92
N GLN A 295 1.40 -9.20 13.89
CA GLN A 295 0.25 -9.09 13.01
C GLN A 295 0.59 -9.63 11.62
N VAL A 296 -0.36 -10.36 11.02
CA VAL A 296 -0.23 -10.92 9.68
C VAL A 296 -1.14 -10.19 8.67
N ALA A 297 -1.52 -8.95 8.97
CA ALA A 297 -2.43 -8.14 8.18
C ALA A 297 -1.67 -7.18 7.23
N CYS A 298 -1.29 -6.02 7.71
CA CYS A 298 -0.69 -4.97 6.88
C CYS A 298 0.63 -4.46 7.50
N PRO A 299 1.74 -4.39 6.76
CA PRO A 299 3.02 -3.92 7.29
C PRO A 299 2.96 -2.47 7.84
N ARG A 300 2.09 -1.60 7.29
CA ARG A 300 1.89 -0.24 7.80
C ARG A 300 1.53 -0.20 9.27
N ILE A 301 0.79 -1.18 9.76
CA ILE A 301 0.38 -1.25 11.17
C ILE A 301 1.60 -1.21 12.09
N ALA A 302 2.64 -1.98 11.77
CA ALA A 302 3.87 -2.03 12.58
C ALA A 302 4.86 -0.89 12.28
N THR A 303 4.77 -0.25 11.11
CA THR A 303 5.72 0.79 10.69
C THR A 303 5.25 2.20 10.97
N ASP A 304 3.95 2.46 10.81
CA ASP A 304 3.38 3.80 10.88
C ASP A 304 2.86 4.16 12.29
N ASN A 305 2.49 3.14 13.07
CA ASN A 305 1.84 3.34 14.36
C ASN A 305 2.81 3.22 15.55
N HIS A 306 2.51 3.97 16.60
CA HIS A 306 3.20 3.90 17.86
C HIS A 306 2.40 3.04 18.85
N PHE A 307 2.77 1.76 18.95
CA PHE A 307 2.20 0.87 19.95
C PHE A 307 3.02 0.90 21.23
N LYS A 308 2.36 0.86 22.40
CA LYS A 308 3.01 0.79 23.71
C LYS A 308 3.79 -0.52 23.88
N LYS A 309 3.31 -1.61 23.30
CA LYS A 309 4.00 -2.89 23.28
C LYS A 309 4.58 -3.16 21.87
N PRO A 310 5.66 -3.95 21.76
CA PRO A 310 6.18 -4.31 20.44
C PRO A 310 5.08 -4.87 19.55
N MET A 311 4.94 -4.27 18.36
CA MET A 311 4.06 -4.75 17.28
C MET A 311 4.93 -5.10 16.08
N LEU A 312 4.94 -6.36 15.69
CA LEU A 312 5.78 -6.89 14.62
C LEU A 312 4.96 -7.25 13.39
N SER A 313 5.45 -6.89 12.21
CA SER A 313 4.99 -7.45 10.94
C SER A 313 5.54 -8.86 10.72
N VAL A 314 5.10 -9.54 9.67
CA VAL A 314 5.56 -10.91 9.35
C VAL A 314 7.09 -11.00 9.19
N PRO A 315 7.78 -10.16 8.38
CA PRO A 315 9.23 -10.20 8.29
C PRO A 315 9.94 -9.97 9.63
N GLN A 316 9.42 -9.06 10.45
CA GLN A 316 9.96 -8.80 11.79
C GLN A 316 9.77 -10.01 12.72
N ALA A 317 8.62 -10.70 12.64
CA ALA A 317 8.38 -11.92 13.40
C ALA A 317 9.30 -13.06 12.98
N LEU A 318 9.57 -13.19 11.67
CA LEU A 318 10.55 -14.17 11.16
C LEU A 318 11.97 -13.84 11.64
N ALA A 319 12.34 -12.57 11.67
CA ALA A 319 13.61 -12.13 12.25
C ALA A 319 13.69 -12.41 13.75
N LEU A 320 12.62 -12.17 14.51
CA LEU A 320 12.55 -12.54 15.93
C LEU A 320 12.78 -14.06 16.13
N LEU A 321 12.12 -14.90 15.30
CA LEU A 321 12.33 -16.35 15.35
C LEU A 321 13.77 -16.75 15.07
N LYS A 322 14.45 -16.10 14.09
CA LYS A 322 15.87 -16.32 13.82
C LYS A 322 16.73 -15.97 15.04
N LEU A 323 16.53 -14.77 15.62
CA LEU A 323 17.27 -14.34 16.82
C LEU A 323 17.08 -15.30 18.02
N LEU A 324 15.85 -15.77 18.25
CA LEU A 324 15.57 -16.77 19.29
C LEU A 324 16.30 -18.09 19.05
N LYS A 325 16.55 -18.44 17.77
CA LYS A 325 17.39 -19.59 17.36
C LYS A 325 18.88 -19.28 17.32
N LYS A 326 19.30 -18.04 17.67
CA LYS A 326 20.68 -17.53 17.57
C LYS A 326 21.23 -17.48 16.14
N GLU A 327 20.34 -17.24 15.17
CA GLU A 327 20.66 -17.05 13.75
C GLU A 327 20.76 -15.55 13.39
N PRO A 328 21.57 -15.15 12.39
CA PRO A 328 21.67 -13.75 11.96
C PRO A 328 20.42 -13.27 11.23
N ILE A 329 20.21 -11.93 11.23
CA ILE A 329 19.06 -11.26 10.59
C ILE A 329 19.48 -10.23 9.52
N ASP A 330 20.64 -10.41 8.90
CA ASP A 330 21.26 -9.43 8.00
C ASP A 330 20.39 -9.09 6.78
N ASP A 331 19.55 -10.03 6.32
CA ASP A 331 18.68 -9.87 5.14
C ASP A 331 17.24 -9.48 5.46
N LEU A 332 16.97 -8.97 6.65
CA LEU A 332 15.61 -8.69 7.13
C LEU A 332 14.77 -7.85 6.15
N PHE A 333 15.36 -6.85 5.51
CA PHE A 333 14.65 -5.91 4.63
C PHE A 333 14.87 -6.17 3.12
N LYS A 334 15.73 -7.11 2.75
CA LYS A 334 16.00 -7.48 1.35
C LYS A 334 14.93 -8.44 0.84
N ILE A 335 13.70 -7.94 0.72
CA ILE A 335 12.53 -8.72 0.34
C ILE A 335 11.78 -8.01 -0.79
N GLN A 336 11.13 -8.77 -1.67
CA GLN A 336 10.36 -8.22 -2.79
C GLN A 336 8.95 -7.75 -2.38
N HIS A 337 8.47 -8.17 -1.22
CA HIS A 337 7.17 -7.81 -0.64
C HIS A 337 7.17 -8.08 0.87
N TRP A 338 6.28 -7.41 1.59
CA TRP A 338 6.13 -7.52 3.05
C TRP A 338 5.08 -8.55 3.48
N LEU A 339 4.29 -9.10 2.56
CA LEU A 339 3.17 -10.01 2.84
C LEU A 339 3.50 -11.46 2.58
#